data_0a49da183fa1260c1182be61fbc89733
#
_entry.id   0a49da183fa1260c1182be61fbc89733
#
_cell.length_a   1.000
_cell.length_b   1.000
_cell.length_c   1.000
_cell.angle_alpha   90.00
_cell.angle_beta   90.00
_cell.angle_gamma   90.00
#
_symmetry.space_group_name_H-M   'P 1'
#
loop_
_entity.id
_entity.type
_entity.pdbx_description
1 polymer ?
#
loop_
_entity_poly.entity_id
_entity_poly.type
_entity_poly.pdbx_seq_one_letter_code
_entity_poly.pdbx_strand_id
1 'polypeptide(L)'
;MEIKQKYDAYMKQIEGRPGLWEVNGETKEHLELLYADGKRISGGTDHQTVLYARAGENSTGYAVSQCLTDEPELLLKQAAENGRALVGCGVVPGNENLCSSEERKTLTDVATLKQIVDRAEEQLPGEKKMFAIKNTVHSQFVSNQRGLSRYYSRSHFELSAHVDGRGYVTTATSPELMQFQDLAADIAEMAKNDLPEISISSGNYRAILSNYVMNMFWITGWMLFSGRSYAGGAGAFKGRFLQQIASEKVNIQDVPALPGIGYESPFDCEGTEGRSVDLIKDGVFCGLLHNLESARKMGMEPTGNAGRTAGLVVGTDVTITPKNFVMRPGDTSDEEMLARLGDGLYVFDAFDQFHAVNSASGQFSFPCSAVLVEDGKRKGVVRGLTMNGSMGDLLMNVEAVGDRLSYMPLLMHYTYQVASPAVLVKSINVTSSV
;
A
#
# COMPACT_ATOMS: atom_id res chain seq x y z
N MET A 1 -24.46 20.06 6.51
CA MET A 1 -23.39 20.56 7.40
C MET A 1 -22.11 19.88 6.97
N GLU A 2 -21.09 20.66 6.72
CA GLU A 2 -19.80 20.16 6.23
C GLU A 2 -19.15 19.23 7.26
N ILE A 3 -18.47 18.16 6.85
CA ILE A 3 -17.90 17.16 7.78
C ILE A 3 -16.91 17.77 8.76
N LYS A 4 -16.13 18.76 8.30
CA LYS A 4 -15.24 19.51 9.19
C LYS A 4 -16.03 20.26 10.28
N GLN A 5 -17.14 20.90 9.93
CA GLN A 5 -17.99 21.57 10.93
C GLN A 5 -18.60 20.60 11.93
N LYS A 6 -18.98 19.39 11.48
CA LYS A 6 -19.45 18.33 12.39
C LYS A 6 -18.35 17.88 13.33
N TYR A 7 -17.14 17.71 12.79
CA TYR A 7 -15.98 17.38 13.61
C TYR A 7 -15.63 18.50 14.61
N ASP A 8 -15.56 19.74 14.16
CA ASP A 8 -15.27 20.88 15.04
C ASP A 8 -16.30 20.97 16.16
N ALA A 9 -17.60 20.78 15.84
CA ALA A 9 -18.66 20.73 16.83
C ALA A 9 -18.54 19.55 17.79
N TYR A 10 -18.11 18.40 17.30
CA TYR A 10 -17.86 17.20 18.06
C TYR A 10 -16.68 17.43 19.03
N MET A 11 -15.56 17.95 18.56
CA MET A 11 -14.37 18.20 19.38
C MET A 11 -14.57 19.31 20.41
N LYS A 12 -15.40 20.32 20.13
CA LYS A 12 -15.72 21.38 21.09
C LYS A 12 -16.38 20.85 22.37
N GLN A 13 -17.06 19.69 22.30
CA GLN A 13 -17.69 19.08 23.48
C GLN A 13 -16.68 18.52 24.48
N ILE A 14 -15.48 18.17 24.03
CA ILE A 14 -14.40 17.63 24.87
C ILE A 14 -13.24 18.60 25.08
N GLU A 15 -13.40 19.85 24.64
CA GLU A 15 -12.41 20.90 24.87
C GLU A 15 -12.20 21.11 26.37
N GLY A 16 -10.91 21.08 26.81
CA GLY A 16 -10.56 21.19 28.24
C GLY A 16 -10.79 19.93 29.07
N ARG A 17 -11.19 18.81 28.48
CA ARG A 17 -11.33 17.53 29.17
C ARG A 17 -10.00 17.12 29.81
N PRO A 18 -9.96 16.80 31.14
CA PRO A 18 -8.75 16.33 31.79
C PRO A 18 -8.40 14.88 31.36
N GLY A 19 -7.13 14.51 31.63
CA GLY A 19 -6.61 13.17 31.36
C GLY A 19 -5.98 13.04 29.98
N LEU A 20 -5.41 11.86 29.70
CA LEU A 20 -4.77 11.57 28.42
C LEU A 20 -5.79 10.98 27.46
N TRP A 21 -5.98 11.65 26.34
CA TRP A 21 -6.91 11.22 25.30
C TRP A 21 -6.47 11.66 23.90
N GLU A 22 -6.94 10.94 22.92
CA GLU A 22 -6.82 11.28 21.51
C GLU A 22 -8.08 10.77 20.76
N VAL A 23 -8.57 11.58 19.85
CA VAL A 23 -9.62 11.21 18.90
C VAL A 23 -9.06 11.37 17.49
N ASN A 24 -9.18 10.33 16.71
CA ASN A 24 -8.87 10.30 15.28
C ASN A 24 -10.13 9.90 14.51
N GLY A 25 -10.35 10.47 13.36
CA GLY A 25 -11.49 10.11 12.53
C GLY A 25 -11.15 10.14 11.05
N GLU A 26 -11.83 9.27 10.34
CA GLU A 26 -11.75 9.14 8.88
C GLU A 26 -13.12 9.16 8.28
N THR A 27 -13.27 9.85 7.14
CA THR A 27 -14.44 9.76 6.29
C THR A 27 -14.03 9.45 4.88
N LYS A 28 -14.74 8.53 4.25
CA LYS A 28 -14.57 8.16 2.85
C LYS A 28 -15.90 8.35 2.15
N GLU A 29 -15.89 9.14 1.11
CA GLU A 29 -17.03 9.30 0.19
C GLU A 29 -16.54 8.86 -1.18
N HIS A 30 -17.27 8.03 -1.90
CA HIS A 30 -16.91 7.70 -3.25
C HIS A 30 -18.11 7.70 -4.21
N LEU A 31 -17.83 8.04 -5.45
CA LEU A 31 -18.68 7.84 -6.61
C LEU A 31 -18.01 6.80 -7.50
N GLU A 32 -18.68 5.71 -7.78
CA GLU A 32 -18.22 4.64 -8.67
C GLU A 32 -19.18 4.46 -9.83
N LEU A 33 -18.63 4.25 -11.03
CA LEU A 33 -19.38 3.96 -12.25
C LEU A 33 -18.75 2.74 -12.93
N LEU A 34 -19.59 1.83 -13.39
CA LEU A 34 -19.20 0.62 -14.13
C LEU A 34 -19.66 0.72 -15.58
N TYR A 35 -18.75 0.46 -16.51
CA TYR A 35 -18.98 0.47 -17.95
C TYR A 35 -18.57 -0.87 -18.57
N ALA A 36 -19.35 -1.33 -19.54
CA ALA A 36 -19.00 -2.44 -20.42
C ALA A 36 -19.47 -2.11 -21.83
N ASP A 37 -18.63 -2.41 -22.83
CA ASP A 37 -18.91 -2.13 -24.24
C ASP A 37 -19.39 -0.68 -24.48
N GLY A 38 -18.73 0.28 -23.88
CA GLY A 38 -19.01 1.70 -23.96
C GLY A 38 -20.31 2.18 -23.27
N LYS A 39 -21.03 1.28 -22.59
CA LYS A 39 -22.29 1.59 -21.91
C LYS A 39 -22.15 1.51 -20.41
N ARG A 40 -22.72 2.48 -19.72
CA ARG A 40 -22.83 2.44 -18.24
C ARG A 40 -23.81 1.35 -17.83
N ILE A 41 -23.35 0.38 -17.03
CA ILE A 41 -24.17 -0.72 -16.49
C ILE A 41 -24.59 -0.48 -15.04
N SER A 42 -23.78 0.23 -14.26
CA SER A 42 -24.16 0.61 -12.88
C SER A 42 -23.46 1.88 -12.43
N GLY A 43 -23.83 2.36 -11.26
CA GLY A 43 -23.17 3.46 -10.58
C GLY A 43 -23.84 3.76 -9.25
N GLY A 44 -23.06 4.24 -8.30
CA GLY A 44 -23.54 4.58 -6.97
C GLY A 44 -22.55 5.42 -6.19
N THR A 45 -23.03 5.96 -5.08
CA THR A 45 -22.22 6.65 -4.09
C THR A 45 -22.27 5.89 -2.78
N ASP A 46 -21.17 5.89 -2.04
CA ASP A 46 -21.10 5.39 -0.67
C ASP A 46 -20.42 6.40 0.24
N HIS A 47 -20.76 6.34 1.52
CA HIS A 47 -20.20 7.20 2.54
C HIS A 47 -19.91 6.40 3.80
N GLN A 48 -18.69 6.47 4.27
CA GLN A 48 -18.24 5.81 5.50
C GLN A 48 -17.62 6.83 6.45
N THR A 49 -17.93 6.70 7.73
CA THR A 49 -17.29 7.49 8.80
C THR A 49 -16.87 6.54 9.90
N VAL A 50 -15.64 6.68 10.37
CA VAL A 50 -15.12 5.94 11.50
C VAL A 50 -14.41 6.90 12.44
N LEU A 51 -14.75 6.80 13.73
CA LEU A 51 -14.10 7.51 14.82
C LEU A 51 -13.34 6.51 15.68
N TYR A 52 -12.12 6.85 16.01
CA TYR A 52 -11.29 6.09 16.93
C TYR A 52 -10.95 6.97 18.12
N ALA A 53 -11.15 6.45 19.32
CA ALA A 53 -10.68 7.09 20.52
C ALA A 53 -9.67 6.21 21.23
N ARG A 54 -8.64 6.83 21.80
CA ARG A 54 -7.78 6.20 22.81
C ARG A 54 -7.68 7.10 24.02
N ALA A 55 -7.75 6.49 25.19
CA ALA A 55 -7.70 7.21 26.46
C ALA A 55 -7.14 6.31 27.56
N GLY A 56 -6.59 6.92 28.62
CA GLY A 56 -6.12 6.25 29.82
C GLY A 56 -4.88 6.88 30.41
N GLU A 57 -4.74 6.82 31.74
CA GLU A 57 -3.61 7.40 32.46
C GLU A 57 -2.45 6.40 32.64
N ASN A 58 -2.76 5.20 33.08
CA ASN A 58 -1.77 4.14 33.37
C ASN A 58 -1.72 3.04 32.30
N SER A 59 -2.79 2.91 31.54
CA SER A 59 -2.90 2.00 30.39
C SER A 59 -3.80 2.64 29.34
N THR A 60 -3.47 2.42 28.07
CA THR A 60 -4.23 2.96 26.95
C THR A 60 -5.28 1.96 26.51
N GLY A 61 -6.54 2.37 26.55
CA GLY A 61 -7.63 1.63 25.89
C GLY A 61 -8.11 2.31 24.63
N TYR A 62 -8.89 1.57 23.87
CA TYR A 62 -9.39 1.96 22.54
C TYR A 62 -10.90 1.79 22.48
N ALA A 63 -11.56 2.66 21.74
CA ALA A 63 -12.96 2.54 21.36
C ALA A 63 -13.15 3.03 19.93
N VAL A 64 -14.18 2.52 19.25
CA VAL A 64 -14.50 2.84 17.84
C VAL A 64 -15.99 3.16 17.72
N SER A 65 -16.31 4.17 16.94
CA SER A 65 -17.68 4.49 16.52
C SER A 65 -17.72 4.70 15.01
N GLN A 66 -18.81 4.30 14.39
CA GLN A 66 -19.09 4.57 12.97
C GLN A 66 -20.04 5.79 12.79
N CYS A 67 -20.23 6.58 13.82
CA CYS A 67 -21.15 7.69 13.82
C CYS A 67 -20.53 8.95 14.44
N LEU A 68 -20.58 10.08 13.72
CA LEU A 68 -20.21 11.41 14.23
C LEU A 68 -21.28 12.04 15.14
N THR A 69 -22.41 11.38 15.33
CA THR A 69 -23.47 11.87 16.23
C THR A 69 -23.34 11.31 17.63
N ASP A 70 -22.45 10.31 17.86
CA ASP A 70 -22.17 9.79 19.18
C ASP A 70 -21.49 10.87 20.02
N GLU A 71 -21.76 10.88 21.32
CA GLU A 71 -21.12 11.81 22.25
C GLU A 71 -19.62 11.46 22.38
N PRO A 72 -18.71 12.40 22.07
CA PRO A 72 -17.26 12.13 22.17
C PRO A 72 -16.81 11.76 23.58
N GLU A 73 -17.44 12.31 24.62
CA GLU A 73 -17.17 11.97 26.00
C GLU A 73 -17.49 10.50 26.32
N LEU A 74 -18.58 9.97 25.78
CA LEU A 74 -18.95 8.57 25.95
C LEU A 74 -17.91 7.65 25.27
N LEU A 75 -17.47 7.98 24.06
CA LEU A 75 -16.46 7.22 23.32
C LEU A 75 -15.11 7.21 24.07
N LEU A 76 -14.69 8.36 24.61
CA LEU A 76 -13.46 8.44 25.41
C LEU A 76 -13.57 7.71 26.74
N LYS A 77 -14.74 7.72 27.38
CA LYS A 77 -15.01 6.95 28.58
C LYS A 77 -14.91 5.45 28.34
N GLN A 78 -15.51 4.97 27.24
CA GLN A 78 -15.40 3.55 26.83
C GLN A 78 -13.94 3.17 26.55
N ALA A 79 -13.18 4.03 25.85
CA ALA A 79 -11.77 3.80 25.63
C ALA A 79 -10.99 3.66 26.94
N ALA A 80 -11.20 4.58 27.90
CA ALA A 80 -10.55 4.54 29.20
C ALA A 80 -10.93 3.30 30.03
N GLU A 81 -12.19 2.87 29.99
CA GLU A 81 -12.67 1.66 30.65
C GLU A 81 -12.04 0.40 30.06
N ASN A 82 -11.95 0.31 28.72
CA ASN A 82 -11.26 -0.78 28.02
C ASN A 82 -9.79 -0.86 28.41
N GLY A 83 -9.12 0.29 28.61
CA GLY A 83 -7.73 0.36 29.04
C GLY A 83 -7.48 -0.22 30.44
N ARG A 84 -8.45 -0.16 31.34
CA ARG A 84 -8.34 -0.75 32.69
C ARG A 84 -8.23 -2.26 32.69
N ALA A 85 -8.78 -2.91 31.67
CA ALA A 85 -8.71 -4.37 31.50
C ALA A 85 -7.39 -4.84 30.85
N LEU A 86 -6.60 -3.93 30.27
CA LEU A 86 -5.36 -4.22 29.55
C LEU A 86 -4.14 -3.90 30.45
N VAL A 87 -3.66 -4.91 31.14
CA VAL A 87 -2.47 -4.77 31.99
C VAL A 87 -1.22 -4.61 31.14
N GLY A 88 -0.45 -3.54 31.38
CA GLY A 88 0.86 -3.33 30.75
C GLY A 88 0.85 -2.59 29.40
N CYS A 89 -0.28 -2.07 28.97
CA CYS A 89 -0.33 -1.17 27.83
C CYS A 89 0.19 0.21 28.22
N GLY A 90 0.99 0.83 27.34
CA GLY A 90 1.59 2.16 27.60
C GLY A 90 0.55 3.29 27.68
N VAL A 91 1.00 4.45 28.11
CA VAL A 91 0.22 5.69 28.13
C VAL A 91 0.03 6.21 26.70
N VAL A 92 -1.07 6.91 26.41
CA VAL A 92 -1.31 7.57 25.12
C VAL A 92 -0.10 8.44 24.74
N PRO A 93 0.70 8.05 23.73
CA PRO A 93 1.72 8.95 23.22
C PRO A 93 1.02 10.01 22.38
N GLY A 94 1.30 11.20 22.33
CA GLY A 94 0.63 12.20 21.50
C GLY A 94 1.60 13.29 21.08
N ASN A 95 1.42 13.84 19.90
CA ASN A 95 2.08 15.05 19.47
C ASN A 95 1.49 16.25 20.23
N GLU A 96 2.24 17.33 20.26
CA GLU A 96 1.87 18.56 20.97
C GLU A 96 1.77 19.71 19.97
N ASN A 97 0.81 20.61 20.20
CA ASN A 97 0.74 21.95 19.57
C ASN A 97 0.83 21.98 18.03
N LEU A 98 0.38 20.94 17.36
CA LEU A 98 0.35 20.90 15.91
C LEU A 98 -1.07 21.21 15.43
N CYS A 99 -1.25 22.35 14.79
CA CYS A 99 -2.52 22.75 14.18
C CYS A 99 -2.37 22.90 12.68
N SER A 100 -3.23 22.26 11.92
CA SER A 100 -3.34 22.45 10.48
C SER A 100 -4.75 22.11 10.00
N SER A 101 -5.19 22.81 8.98
CA SER A 101 -6.47 22.54 8.34
C SER A 101 -6.33 22.80 6.85
N GLU A 102 -6.78 21.86 6.04
CA GLU A 102 -6.84 21.98 4.60
C GLU A 102 -8.29 22.12 4.14
N GLU A 103 -8.49 22.66 2.95
CA GLU A 103 -9.81 22.76 2.35
C GLU A 103 -10.37 21.38 2.04
N ARG A 104 -11.66 21.18 2.33
CA ARG A 104 -12.35 19.94 2.00
C ARG A 104 -12.41 19.74 0.48
N LYS A 105 -12.01 18.58 0.01
CA LYS A 105 -12.29 18.11 -1.36
C LYS A 105 -13.74 17.62 -1.47
N THR A 106 -14.26 17.63 -2.68
CA THR A 106 -15.61 17.15 -3.01
C THR A 106 -15.53 16.09 -4.10
N LEU A 107 -16.53 15.23 -4.15
CA LEU A 107 -16.66 14.28 -5.27
C LEU A 107 -16.83 15.05 -6.59
N THR A 108 -16.25 14.47 -7.63
CA THR A 108 -16.46 14.92 -9.01
C THR A 108 -17.84 14.51 -9.52
N ASP A 109 -18.22 15.02 -10.67
CA ASP A 109 -19.47 14.66 -11.33
C ASP A 109 -19.32 13.41 -12.24
N VAL A 110 -20.47 12.85 -12.63
CA VAL A 110 -20.57 11.69 -13.51
C VAL A 110 -19.98 11.95 -14.90
N ALA A 111 -20.08 13.18 -15.42
CA ALA A 111 -19.60 13.52 -16.75
C ALA A 111 -18.07 13.49 -16.79
N THR A 112 -17.42 13.99 -15.76
CA THR A 112 -15.95 13.92 -15.60
C THR A 112 -15.45 12.47 -15.54
N LEU A 113 -16.11 11.59 -14.75
CA LEU A 113 -15.73 10.18 -14.72
C LEU A 113 -15.94 9.50 -16.08
N LYS A 114 -17.01 9.84 -16.80
CA LYS A 114 -17.22 9.31 -18.14
C LYS A 114 -16.10 9.71 -19.10
N GLN A 115 -15.63 10.95 -19.07
CA GLN A 115 -14.51 11.40 -19.91
C GLN A 115 -13.23 10.59 -19.68
N ILE A 116 -12.96 10.18 -18.42
CA ILE A 116 -11.83 9.29 -18.13
C ILE A 116 -12.03 7.94 -18.82
N VAL A 117 -13.23 7.36 -18.71
CA VAL A 117 -13.53 6.06 -19.36
C VAL A 117 -13.43 6.17 -20.88
N ASP A 118 -13.94 7.25 -21.50
CA ASP A 118 -13.86 7.45 -22.95
C ASP A 118 -12.39 7.49 -23.43
N ARG A 119 -11.52 8.20 -22.71
CA ARG A 119 -10.08 8.22 -23.01
C ARG A 119 -9.43 6.84 -22.82
N ALA A 120 -9.82 6.10 -21.80
CA ALA A 120 -9.32 4.74 -21.59
C ALA A 120 -9.77 3.78 -22.70
N GLU A 121 -11.03 3.88 -23.14
CA GLU A 121 -11.57 3.10 -24.24
C GLU A 121 -10.77 3.32 -25.56
N GLU A 122 -10.38 4.58 -25.82
CA GLU A 122 -9.62 4.94 -27.02
C GLU A 122 -8.15 4.53 -26.93
N GLN A 123 -7.53 4.60 -25.77
CA GLN A 123 -6.08 4.45 -25.61
C GLN A 123 -5.62 3.04 -25.24
N LEU A 124 -6.48 2.25 -24.56
CA LEU A 124 -6.10 0.90 -24.15
C LEU A 124 -6.32 -0.11 -25.28
N PRO A 125 -5.35 -1.00 -25.55
CA PRO A 125 -5.50 -2.09 -26.50
C PRO A 125 -6.49 -3.15 -25.96
N GLY A 126 -6.91 -4.10 -26.84
CA GLY A 126 -7.80 -5.21 -26.52
C GLY A 126 -9.19 -5.06 -27.10
N GLU A 127 -9.91 -6.19 -27.21
CA GLU A 127 -11.22 -6.24 -27.87
C GLU A 127 -12.37 -6.13 -26.87
N LYS A 128 -12.29 -6.85 -25.76
CA LYS A 128 -13.34 -6.86 -24.72
C LYS A 128 -12.89 -6.03 -23.53
N LYS A 129 -13.56 -4.92 -23.31
CA LYS A 129 -13.21 -3.97 -22.26
C LYS A 129 -14.36 -3.71 -21.30
N MET A 130 -14.04 -3.74 -20.02
CA MET A 130 -14.93 -3.32 -18.94
C MET A 130 -14.16 -2.41 -18.01
N PHE A 131 -14.77 -1.31 -17.58
CA PHE A 131 -14.14 -0.31 -16.74
C PHE A 131 -14.97 -0.05 -15.48
N ALA A 132 -14.31 -0.07 -14.33
CA ALA A 132 -14.83 0.55 -13.12
C ALA A 132 -14.01 1.80 -12.85
N ILE A 133 -14.66 2.96 -12.86
CA ILE A 133 -14.04 4.24 -12.51
C ILE A 133 -14.59 4.72 -11.19
N LYS A 134 -13.70 5.08 -10.27
CA LYS A 134 -14.04 5.56 -8.93
C LYS A 134 -13.33 6.88 -8.64
N ASN A 135 -14.07 7.84 -8.12
CA ASN A 135 -13.51 8.99 -7.42
C ASN A 135 -13.79 8.83 -5.93
N THR A 136 -12.76 8.90 -5.12
CA THR A 136 -12.85 8.84 -3.67
C THR A 136 -12.36 10.15 -3.06
N VAL A 137 -13.17 10.71 -2.17
CA VAL A 137 -12.76 11.78 -1.26
C VAL A 137 -12.52 11.16 0.11
N HIS A 138 -11.30 11.29 0.60
CA HIS A 138 -10.91 10.84 1.93
C HIS A 138 -10.53 12.04 2.78
N SER A 139 -11.17 12.19 3.93
CA SER A 139 -10.83 13.20 4.92
C SER A 139 -10.39 12.53 6.21
N GLN A 140 -9.35 13.06 6.83
CA GLN A 140 -8.83 12.59 8.11
C GLN A 140 -8.65 13.77 9.08
N PHE A 141 -8.91 13.51 10.34
CA PHE A 141 -8.65 14.44 11.42
C PHE A 141 -8.10 13.73 12.65
N VAL A 142 -7.33 14.47 13.46
CA VAL A 142 -6.83 13.99 14.74
C VAL A 142 -6.74 15.14 15.72
N SER A 143 -7.16 14.91 16.97
CA SER A 143 -7.01 15.86 18.07
C SER A 143 -6.70 15.14 19.37
N ASN A 144 -5.99 15.82 20.27
CA ASN A 144 -5.69 15.32 21.59
C ASN A 144 -5.63 16.44 22.65
N GLN A 145 -5.50 16.06 23.91
CA GLN A 145 -5.42 16.99 25.05
C GLN A 145 -4.15 17.85 25.09
N ARG A 146 -3.16 17.59 24.22
CA ARG A 146 -1.91 18.36 24.16
C ARG A 146 -1.95 19.50 23.13
N GLY A 147 -3.14 19.82 22.61
CA GLY A 147 -3.35 20.88 21.63
C GLY A 147 -3.14 20.46 20.17
N LEU A 148 -2.93 19.17 19.91
CA LEU A 148 -2.95 18.65 18.54
C LEU A 148 -4.34 18.83 17.95
N SER A 149 -4.41 19.44 16.75
CA SER A 149 -5.62 19.50 15.93
C SER A 149 -5.22 19.57 14.46
N ARG A 150 -5.38 18.49 13.73
CA ARG A 150 -5.05 18.40 12.30
C ARG A 150 -6.22 17.87 11.52
N TYR A 151 -6.42 18.42 10.33
CA TYR A 151 -7.41 18.01 9.36
C TYR A 151 -6.82 18.10 7.96
N TYR A 152 -7.05 17.10 7.12
CA TYR A 152 -6.81 17.16 5.69
C TYR A 152 -7.92 16.44 4.92
N SER A 153 -8.05 16.80 3.65
CA SER A 153 -8.96 16.15 2.73
C SER A 153 -8.29 16.01 1.38
N ARG A 154 -8.40 14.82 0.77
CA ARG A 154 -7.84 14.54 -0.54
C ARG A 154 -8.88 13.90 -1.44
N SER A 155 -8.67 14.03 -2.75
CA SER A 155 -9.44 13.33 -3.78
C SER A 155 -8.47 12.49 -4.61
N HIS A 156 -8.87 11.28 -4.94
CA HIS A 156 -8.14 10.45 -5.89
C HIS A 156 -9.11 9.72 -6.82
N PHE A 157 -8.61 9.36 -7.98
CA PHE A 157 -9.32 8.66 -9.03
C PHE A 157 -8.65 7.31 -9.25
N GLU A 158 -9.45 6.26 -9.41
CA GLU A 158 -8.99 4.90 -9.69
C GLU A 158 -9.77 4.36 -10.87
N LEU A 159 -9.07 3.93 -11.90
CA LEU A 159 -9.64 3.19 -13.02
C LEU A 159 -9.19 1.73 -12.94
N SER A 160 -10.13 0.84 -12.73
CA SER A 160 -9.96 -0.60 -12.90
C SER A 160 -10.44 -0.98 -14.29
N ALA A 161 -9.55 -1.54 -15.10
CA ALA A 161 -9.83 -2.01 -16.45
C ALA A 161 -9.75 -3.54 -16.50
N HIS A 162 -10.79 -4.18 -17.01
CA HIS A 162 -10.75 -5.58 -17.40
C HIS A 162 -10.65 -5.63 -18.92
N VAL A 163 -9.52 -6.12 -19.41
CA VAL A 163 -9.24 -6.21 -20.84
C VAL A 163 -8.94 -7.67 -21.19
N ASP A 164 -9.76 -8.24 -22.09
CA ASP A 164 -9.63 -9.63 -22.57
C ASP A 164 -9.50 -10.65 -21.42
N GLY A 165 -10.30 -10.43 -20.34
CA GLY A 165 -10.37 -11.31 -19.19
C GLY A 165 -9.31 -11.09 -18.11
N ARG A 166 -8.47 -10.05 -18.20
CA ARG A 166 -7.44 -9.70 -17.22
C ARG A 166 -7.70 -8.33 -16.60
N GLY A 167 -7.41 -8.19 -15.30
CA GLY A 167 -7.59 -6.96 -14.55
C GLY A 167 -6.32 -6.11 -14.50
N TYR A 168 -6.51 -4.80 -14.67
CA TYR A 168 -5.46 -3.77 -14.57
C TYR A 168 -6.00 -2.58 -13.81
N VAL A 169 -5.14 -1.82 -13.15
CA VAL A 169 -5.56 -0.64 -12.37
C VAL A 169 -4.57 0.50 -12.57
N THR A 170 -5.09 1.72 -12.69
CA THR A 170 -4.30 2.95 -12.63
C THR A 170 -4.99 3.98 -11.73
N THR A 171 -4.20 4.89 -11.15
CA THR A 171 -4.70 5.92 -10.25
C THR A 171 -4.13 7.29 -10.59
N ALA A 172 -4.84 8.34 -10.18
CA ALA A 172 -4.37 9.71 -10.26
C ALA A 172 -4.98 10.58 -9.16
N THR A 173 -4.34 11.70 -8.84
CA THR A 173 -4.86 12.70 -7.90
C THR A 173 -5.85 13.67 -8.54
N SER A 174 -5.89 13.72 -9.88
CA SER A 174 -6.92 14.47 -10.63
C SER A 174 -7.26 13.78 -11.96
N PRO A 175 -8.40 14.10 -12.60
CA PRO A 175 -8.79 13.54 -13.89
C PRO A 175 -7.76 13.81 -15.02
N GLU A 176 -7.12 14.99 -14.99
CA GLU A 176 -6.17 15.43 -16.01
C GLU A 176 -4.84 14.64 -15.91
N LEU A 177 -4.47 14.24 -14.70
CA LEU A 177 -3.25 13.48 -14.43
C LEU A 177 -3.42 11.96 -14.67
N MET A 178 -4.65 11.48 -14.92
CA MET A 178 -4.89 10.09 -15.25
C MET A 178 -4.24 9.76 -16.60
N GLN A 179 -3.21 8.92 -16.58
CA GLN A 179 -2.46 8.49 -17.76
C GLN A 179 -2.67 6.98 -17.99
N PHE A 180 -2.63 6.58 -19.26
CA PHE A 180 -2.90 5.19 -19.66
C PHE A 180 -1.73 4.52 -20.39
N GLN A 181 -0.63 5.24 -20.64
CA GLN A 181 0.52 4.71 -21.38
C GLN A 181 1.14 3.49 -20.69
N ASP A 182 1.36 3.56 -19.38
CA ASP A 182 1.92 2.44 -18.62
C ASP A 182 0.95 1.27 -18.58
N LEU A 183 -0.35 1.55 -18.39
CA LEU A 183 -1.40 0.53 -18.43
C LEU A 183 -1.49 -0.15 -19.79
N ALA A 184 -1.42 0.61 -20.89
CA ALA A 184 -1.38 0.09 -22.24
C ALA A 184 -0.13 -0.77 -22.47
N ALA A 185 1.03 -0.37 -21.96
CA ALA A 185 2.25 -1.15 -22.01
C ALA A 185 2.12 -2.47 -21.24
N ASP A 186 1.53 -2.45 -20.05
CA ASP A 186 1.29 -3.65 -19.24
C ASP A 186 0.33 -4.63 -19.96
N ILE A 187 -0.75 -4.12 -20.58
CA ILE A 187 -1.67 -4.95 -21.38
C ILE A 187 -0.93 -5.57 -22.56
N ALA A 188 -0.15 -4.78 -23.29
CA ALA A 188 0.62 -5.26 -24.45
C ALA A 188 1.69 -6.29 -24.04
N GLU A 189 2.34 -6.09 -22.89
CA GLU A 189 3.33 -7.03 -22.35
C GLU A 189 2.69 -8.36 -21.96
N MET A 190 1.52 -8.30 -21.29
CA MET A 190 0.77 -9.50 -20.92
C MET A 190 0.25 -10.29 -22.12
N ALA A 191 -0.13 -9.61 -23.22
CA ALA A 191 -0.56 -10.28 -24.44
C ALA A 191 0.56 -11.13 -25.08
N LYS A 192 1.83 -10.79 -24.87
CA LYS A 192 2.98 -11.59 -25.32
C LYS A 192 3.10 -12.96 -24.60
N ASN A 193 2.36 -13.17 -23.53
CA ASN A 193 2.30 -14.42 -22.78
C ASN A 193 1.17 -15.36 -23.24
N ASP A 194 0.48 -15.04 -24.33
CA ASP A 194 -0.51 -15.93 -24.95
C ASP A 194 0.22 -16.97 -25.82
N LEU A 195 0.79 -17.97 -25.15
CA LEU A 195 1.65 -19.00 -25.71
C LEU A 195 1.13 -20.39 -25.31
N PRO A 196 1.50 -21.45 -26.04
CA PRO A 196 1.17 -22.82 -25.65
C PRO A 196 1.65 -23.15 -24.23
N GLU A 197 0.84 -23.90 -23.49
CA GLU A 197 1.21 -24.37 -22.16
C GLU A 197 2.24 -25.50 -22.25
N ILE A 198 3.27 -25.41 -21.42
CA ILE A 198 4.38 -26.39 -21.32
C ILE A 198 4.66 -26.71 -19.86
N SER A 199 5.37 -27.80 -19.62
CA SER A 199 5.82 -28.20 -18.28
C SER A 199 7.33 -28.02 -18.14
N ILE A 200 7.76 -27.71 -16.90
CA ILE A 200 9.17 -27.66 -16.50
C ILE A 200 9.40 -28.48 -15.25
N SER A 201 10.64 -28.88 -15.00
CA SER A 201 11.01 -29.55 -13.75
C SER A 201 11.10 -28.56 -12.59
N SER A 202 10.85 -29.03 -11.37
CA SER A 202 11.17 -28.27 -10.16
C SER A 202 12.67 -28.02 -10.07
N GLY A 203 13.08 -26.85 -9.60
CA GLY A 203 14.49 -26.48 -9.51
C GLY A 203 14.74 -24.99 -9.26
N ASN A 204 16.00 -24.63 -9.37
CA ASN A 204 16.41 -23.23 -9.31
C ASN A 204 16.58 -22.67 -10.72
N TYR A 205 15.96 -21.55 -10.97
CA TYR A 205 15.98 -20.86 -12.25
C TYR A 205 16.45 -19.42 -12.09
N ARG A 206 17.20 -18.96 -13.05
CA ARG A 206 17.37 -17.52 -13.25
C ARG A 206 16.03 -16.95 -13.70
N ALA A 207 15.62 -15.81 -13.20
CA ALA A 207 14.27 -15.31 -13.48
C ALA A 207 14.18 -13.79 -13.55
N ILE A 208 13.28 -13.33 -14.40
CA ILE A 208 12.69 -11.99 -14.30
C ILE A 208 11.39 -12.12 -13.48
N LEU A 209 11.27 -11.35 -12.42
CA LEU A 209 10.02 -11.13 -11.71
C LEU A 209 9.44 -9.83 -12.26
N SER A 210 8.24 -9.88 -12.85
CA SER A 210 7.60 -8.69 -13.41
C SER A 210 7.31 -7.64 -12.33
N ASN A 211 7.08 -6.41 -12.72
CA ASN A 211 6.65 -5.34 -11.82
C ASN A 211 5.37 -5.73 -11.04
N TYR A 212 4.41 -6.39 -11.67
CA TYR A 212 3.22 -6.92 -11.02
C TYR A 212 3.59 -7.93 -9.91
N VAL A 213 4.44 -8.90 -10.20
CA VAL A 213 4.90 -9.90 -9.22
C VAL A 213 5.65 -9.25 -8.07
N MET A 214 6.51 -8.28 -8.35
CA MET A 214 7.21 -7.53 -7.29
C MET A 214 6.24 -6.74 -6.41
N ASN A 215 5.21 -6.14 -6.97
CA ASN A 215 4.16 -5.49 -6.20
C ASN A 215 3.44 -6.49 -5.27
N MET A 216 3.15 -7.71 -5.76
CA MET A 216 2.53 -8.78 -4.94
C MET A 216 3.40 -9.14 -3.71
N PHE A 217 4.72 -9.15 -3.85
CA PHE A 217 5.63 -9.31 -2.70
C PHE A 217 5.48 -8.19 -1.68
N TRP A 218 5.34 -6.93 -2.12
CA TRP A 218 5.34 -5.77 -1.23
C TRP A 218 3.98 -5.47 -0.59
N ILE A 219 2.88 -6.09 -1.04
CA ILE A 219 1.56 -5.92 -0.40
C ILE A 219 1.63 -6.23 1.11
N THR A 220 2.37 -7.27 1.50
CA THR A 220 2.61 -7.58 2.93
C THR A 220 4.10 -7.51 3.28
N GLY A 221 4.99 -7.58 2.31
CA GLY A 221 6.44 -7.56 2.51
C GLY A 221 6.97 -6.28 3.18
N TRP A 222 6.29 -5.17 3.06
CA TRP A 222 6.64 -3.94 3.79
C TRP A 222 6.69 -4.16 5.32
N MET A 223 5.97 -5.15 5.85
CA MET A 223 5.99 -5.47 7.28
C MET A 223 7.37 -5.91 7.78
N LEU A 224 8.29 -6.31 6.89
CA LEU A 224 9.70 -6.56 7.18
C LEU A 224 10.41 -5.33 7.74
N PHE A 225 9.88 -4.13 7.50
CA PHE A 225 10.43 -2.85 7.94
C PHE A 225 9.59 -2.19 9.05
N SER A 226 8.67 -2.93 9.68
CA SER A 226 7.83 -2.42 10.77
C SER A 226 8.61 -2.23 12.06
N GLY A 227 8.84 -0.99 12.47
CA GLY A 227 9.51 -0.67 13.73
C GLY A 227 8.83 -1.28 14.96
N ARG A 228 7.52 -1.53 14.91
CA ARG A 228 6.79 -2.23 15.98
C ARG A 228 7.30 -3.66 16.17
N SER A 229 7.58 -4.39 15.08
CA SER A 229 8.12 -5.75 15.13
C SER A 229 9.51 -5.76 15.77
N TYR A 230 10.38 -4.83 15.38
CA TYR A 230 11.74 -4.71 15.93
C TYR A 230 11.73 -4.26 17.40
N ALA A 231 10.87 -3.34 17.77
CA ALA A 231 10.66 -2.92 19.16
C ALA A 231 10.16 -4.07 20.04
N GLY A 232 9.40 -5.01 19.46
CA GLY A 232 8.96 -6.26 20.09
C GLY A 232 10.00 -7.39 20.09
N GLY A 233 11.20 -7.13 19.57
CA GLY A 233 12.29 -8.12 19.51
C GLY A 233 12.20 -9.11 18.35
N ALA A 234 11.26 -8.92 17.42
CA ALA A 234 11.09 -9.70 16.19
C ALA A 234 11.57 -8.90 14.97
N GLY A 235 11.63 -9.54 13.80
CA GLY A 235 11.98 -8.91 12.52
C GLY A 235 12.99 -9.74 11.74
N ALA A 236 12.72 -9.97 10.47
CA ALA A 236 13.53 -10.85 9.60
C ALA A 236 14.99 -10.39 9.46
N PHE A 237 15.24 -9.08 9.54
CA PHE A 237 16.58 -8.48 9.44
C PHE A 237 17.12 -8.01 10.79
N LYS A 238 16.65 -8.58 11.90
CA LYS A 238 17.12 -8.23 13.25
C LYS A 238 18.64 -8.40 13.37
N GLY A 239 19.31 -7.37 13.90
CA GLY A 239 20.78 -7.33 14.02
C GLY A 239 21.50 -6.97 12.72
N ARG A 240 20.79 -6.69 11.62
CA ARG A 240 21.36 -6.35 10.32
C ARG A 240 21.25 -4.84 9.99
N PHE A 241 20.83 -4.01 10.93
CA PHE A 241 20.73 -2.56 10.71
C PHE A 241 22.09 -1.97 10.33
N LEU A 242 22.13 -1.14 9.30
CA LEU A 242 23.31 -0.59 8.64
C LEU A 242 24.24 -1.66 8.00
N GLN A 243 23.68 -2.83 7.69
CA GLN A 243 24.40 -3.88 6.95
C GLN A 243 23.75 -4.12 5.58
N GLN A 244 24.54 -4.69 4.69
CA GLN A 244 24.09 -5.15 3.38
C GLN A 244 23.09 -6.30 3.55
N ILE A 245 21.85 -6.12 3.04
CA ILE A 245 20.79 -7.15 3.02
C ILE A 245 20.21 -7.37 1.61
N ALA A 246 20.66 -6.58 0.64
CA ALA A 246 20.22 -6.63 -0.74
C ALA A 246 21.40 -6.31 -1.68
N SER A 247 21.22 -6.57 -2.97
CA SER A 247 22.11 -6.07 -4.01
C SER A 247 22.21 -4.54 -3.95
N GLU A 248 23.37 -3.95 -4.25
CA GLU A 248 23.59 -2.50 -4.31
C GLU A 248 22.63 -1.77 -5.29
N LYS A 249 22.00 -2.50 -6.19
CA LYS A 249 21.00 -1.99 -7.12
C LYS A 249 19.62 -1.78 -6.49
N VAL A 250 19.38 -2.33 -5.30
CA VAL A 250 18.09 -2.27 -4.62
C VAL A 250 18.01 -1.07 -3.73
N ASN A 251 17.05 -0.21 -4.03
CA ASN A 251 16.68 0.95 -3.24
C ASN A 251 15.19 0.90 -2.95
N ILE A 252 14.81 0.92 -1.66
CA ILE A 252 13.42 0.87 -1.21
C ILE A 252 13.16 2.00 -0.23
N GLN A 253 12.05 2.70 -0.44
CA GLN A 253 11.64 3.83 0.39
C GLN A 253 10.13 3.80 0.65
N ASP A 254 9.70 4.46 1.72
CA ASP A 254 8.34 4.89 1.91
C ASP A 254 8.26 6.40 1.82
N VAL A 255 7.31 6.93 1.02
CA VAL A 255 7.17 8.36 0.80
C VAL A 255 5.74 8.83 1.09
N PRO A 256 5.55 10.03 1.69
CA PRO A 256 4.22 10.51 2.07
C PRO A 256 3.35 10.88 0.88
N ALA A 257 3.96 11.19 -0.27
CA ALA A 257 3.27 11.55 -1.50
C ALA A 257 4.09 11.18 -2.73
N LEU A 258 3.40 10.83 -3.82
CA LEU A 258 3.96 10.69 -5.16
C LEU A 258 3.25 11.70 -6.06
N PRO A 259 3.96 12.64 -6.70
CA PRO A 259 3.36 13.69 -7.51
C PRO A 259 2.46 13.13 -8.61
N GLY A 260 1.19 13.53 -8.60
CA GLY A 260 0.20 13.17 -9.61
C GLY A 260 -0.33 11.74 -9.54
N ILE A 261 0.33 10.87 -8.80
CA ILE A 261 -0.01 9.44 -8.69
C ILE A 261 -0.05 9.07 -7.21
N GLY A 262 -1.06 8.28 -6.84
CA GLY A 262 -1.08 7.63 -5.55
C GLY A 262 -1.62 8.45 -4.40
N TYR A 263 -1.13 8.12 -3.26
CA TYR A 263 -1.70 8.39 -1.98
C TYR A 263 -0.94 9.51 -1.29
N GLU A 264 -1.59 10.65 -1.08
CA GLU A 264 -1.03 11.73 -0.27
C GLU A 264 -1.53 11.63 1.16
N SER A 265 -0.62 11.73 2.12
CA SER A 265 -0.96 11.76 3.54
C SER A 265 0.04 12.64 4.29
N PRO A 266 -0.31 13.91 4.53
CA PRO A 266 0.61 14.87 5.15
C PRO A 266 0.92 14.52 6.61
N PHE A 267 0.04 13.77 7.26
CA PHE A 267 0.25 13.25 8.61
C PHE A 267 -0.42 11.90 8.81
N ASP A 268 -0.01 11.19 9.81
CA ASP A 268 -0.56 9.88 10.18
C ASP A 268 -1.71 9.98 11.21
N CYS A 269 -2.25 8.83 11.63
CA CYS A 269 -3.38 8.82 12.57
C CYS A 269 -3.01 9.29 13.99
N GLU A 270 -1.74 9.52 14.30
CA GLU A 270 -1.24 10.15 15.53
C GLU A 270 -0.92 11.64 15.33
N GLY A 271 -1.16 12.18 14.13
CA GLY A 271 -0.85 13.55 13.77
C GLY A 271 0.65 13.81 13.50
N THR A 272 1.47 12.78 13.44
CA THR A 272 2.88 12.92 13.06
C THR A 272 3.00 13.22 11.58
N GLU A 273 3.81 14.23 11.23
CA GLU A 273 4.06 14.59 9.85
C GLU A 273 4.71 13.43 9.08
N GLY A 274 4.19 13.15 7.88
CA GLY A 274 4.74 12.15 6.98
C GLY A 274 6.08 12.61 6.42
N ARG A 275 7.09 11.73 6.44
CA ARG A 275 8.39 11.99 5.84
C ARG A 275 8.84 10.82 4.96
N SER A 276 9.71 11.10 4.00
CA SER A 276 10.35 10.05 3.22
C SER A 276 11.34 9.27 4.09
N VAL A 277 11.27 7.95 4.01
CA VAL A 277 12.13 7.03 4.76
C VAL A 277 12.81 6.08 3.78
N ASP A 278 14.13 6.17 3.66
CA ASP A 278 14.92 5.14 2.99
C ASP A 278 14.97 3.91 3.89
N LEU A 279 14.41 2.79 3.42
CA LEU A 279 14.39 1.51 4.13
C LEU A 279 15.59 0.65 3.74
N ILE A 280 15.86 0.58 2.44
CA ILE A 280 17.09 0.04 1.85
C ILE A 280 17.67 1.11 0.93
N LYS A 281 18.94 1.43 1.10
CA LYS A 281 19.69 2.34 0.24
C LYS A 281 20.97 1.66 -0.22
N ASP A 282 21.13 1.56 -1.55
CA ASP A 282 22.26 0.86 -2.16
C ASP A 282 22.50 -0.54 -1.54
N GLY A 283 21.40 -1.26 -1.33
CA GLY A 283 21.37 -2.58 -0.70
C GLY A 283 21.55 -2.62 0.82
N VAL A 284 21.82 -1.49 1.46
CA VAL A 284 22.03 -1.41 2.92
C VAL A 284 20.69 -1.15 3.64
N PHE A 285 20.39 -1.94 4.66
CA PHE A 285 19.24 -1.75 5.54
C PHE A 285 19.45 -0.54 6.45
N CYS A 286 18.77 0.56 6.21
CA CYS A 286 19.03 1.83 6.89
C CYS A 286 17.80 2.50 7.53
N GLY A 287 16.59 1.95 7.37
CA GLY A 287 15.38 2.56 7.92
C GLY A 287 14.31 1.59 8.35
N LEU A 288 13.46 2.07 9.24
CA LEU A 288 12.25 1.41 9.71
C LEU A 288 11.09 2.40 9.69
N LEU A 289 9.87 1.88 9.53
CA LEU A 289 8.64 2.64 9.66
C LEU A 289 8.22 2.68 11.13
N HIS A 290 7.97 3.86 11.65
CA HIS A 290 7.66 4.07 13.07
C HIS A 290 6.36 4.84 13.30
N ASN A 291 5.59 4.41 14.30
CA ASN A 291 4.65 5.23 15.04
C ASN A 291 5.34 5.82 16.28
N LEU A 292 4.65 6.64 17.06
CA LEU A 292 5.21 7.26 18.26
C LEU A 292 5.68 6.23 19.31
N GLU A 293 4.95 5.13 19.47
CA GLU A 293 5.28 4.11 20.46
C GLU A 293 6.56 3.35 20.10
N SER A 294 6.65 2.86 18.86
CA SER A 294 7.81 2.09 18.40
C SER A 294 9.07 2.95 18.29
N ALA A 295 8.92 4.22 17.86
CA ALA A 295 10.00 5.19 17.83
C ALA A 295 10.59 5.40 19.23
N ARG A 296 9.73 5.68 20.21
CA ARG A 296 10.15 5.85 21.62
C ARG A 296 10.85 4.61 22.19
N LYS A 297 10.30 3.40 21.95
CA LYS A 297 10.89 2.15 22.43
C LYS A 297 12.28 1.88 21.86
N MET A 298 12.53 2.33 20.63
CA MET A 298 13.81 2.12 19.96
C MET A 298 14.76 3.32 20.03
N GLY A 299 14.35 4.44 20.66
CA GLY A 299 15.15 5.66 20.69
C GLY A 299 15.34 6.29 19.31
N MET A 300 14.36 6.14 18.42
CA MET A 300 14.35 6.68 17.06
C MET A 300 13.26 7.75 16.90
N GLU A 301 13.35 8.53 15.81
CA GLU A 301 12.31 9.50 15.46
C GLU A 301 11.11 8.82 14.80
N PRO A 302 9.88 9.27 15.09
CA PRO A 302 8.69 8.79 14.40
C PRO A 302 8.73 9.17 12.91
N THR A 303 8.15 8.35 12.07
CA THR A 303 8.22 8.52 10.60
C THR A 303 6.90 8.94 9.95
N GLY A 304 5.85 9.15 10.78
CA GLY A 304 4.53 9.48 10.27
C GLY A 304 3.80 8.28 9.65
N ASN A 305 4.10 7.08 10.16
CA ASN A 305 3.55 5.83 9.66
C ASN A 305 2.57 5.15 10.64
N ALA A 306 2.04 5.87 11.60
CA ALA A 306 0.96 5.36 12.44
C ALA A 306 -0.31 5.14 11.60
N GLY A 307 -0.88 3.95 11.69
CA GLY A 307 -2.09 3.58 10.98
C GLY A 307 -2.98 2.68 11.82
N ARG A 308 -4.15 2.33 11.28
CA ARG A 308 -5.11 1.44 11.95
C ARG A 308 -5.38 0.19 11.16
N THR A 309 -4.65 -0.01 10.06
CA THR A 309 -4.77 -1.18 9.20
C THR A 309 -3.48 -1.98 9.27
N ALA A 310 -3.58 -3.24 9.63
CA ALA A 310 -2.52 -4.22 9.52
C ALA A 310 -2.97 -5.32 8.54
N GLY A 311 -2.41 -5.33 7.35
CA GLY A 311 -2.85 -6.24 6.30
C GLY A 311 -4.32 -5.98 5.88
N LEU A 312 -5.18 -6.99 5.99
CA LEU A 312 -6.60 -6.92 5.63
C LEU A 312 -7.52 -6.41 6.77
N VAL A 313 -6.99 -6.26 7.97
CA VAL A 313 -7.80 -5.99 9.15
C VAL A 313 -7.67 -4.52 9.55
N VAL A 314 -8.79 -3.82 9.62
CA VAL A 314 -8.88 -2.51 10.28
C VAL A 314 -8.96 -2.76 11.78
N GLY A 315 -7.89 -2.40 12.48
CA GLY A 315 -7.81 -2.56 13.94
C GLY A 315 -8.32 -1.34 14.71
N THR A 316 -8.57 -1.53 15.99
CA THR A 316 -8.87 -0.43 16.91
C THR A 316 -7.60 0.22 17.46
N ASP A 317 -6.52 -0.55 17.60
CA ASP A 317 -5.22 -0.05 18.07
C ASP A 317 -4.42 0.63 16.95
N VAL A 318 -3.45 1.45 17.36
CA VAL A 318 -2.51 2.07 16.43
C VAL A 318 -1.40 1.09 16.07
N THR A 319 -1.24 0.84 14.79
CA THR A 319 -0.20 -0.01 14.22
C THR A 319 0.75 0.79 13.31
N ILE A 320 1.54 0.10 12.50
CA ILE A 320 2.36 0.70 11.44
C ILE A 320 1.68 0.45 10.10
N THR A 321 1.65 1.48 9.25
CA THR A 321 1.17 1.38 7.86
C THR A 321 2.06 2.26 6.98
N PRO A 322 2.59 1.76 5.87
CA PRO A 322 3.31 2.60 4.91
C PRO A 322 2.36 3.62 4.26
N LYS A 323 2.91 4.55 3.52
CA LYS A 323 2.17 5.51 2.69
C LYS A 323 2.26 5.08 1.21
N ASN A 324 3.37 5.37 0.56
CA ASN A 324 3.70 4.85 -0.75
C ASN A 324 5.01 4.09 -0.61
N PHE A 325 4.91 2.77 -0.58
CA PHE A 325 6.05 1.87 -0.49
C PHE A 325 6.61 1.62 -1.88
N VAL A 326 7.81 2.14 -2.15
CA VAL A 326 8.38 2.20 -3.49
C VAL A 326 9.73 1.50 -3.54
N MET A 327 9.87 0.50 -4.38
CA MET A 327 11.17 0.07 -4.89
C MET A 327 11.54 0.99 -6.04
N ARG A 328 12.65 1.71 -5.93
CA ARG A 328 13.06 2.68 -6.95
C ARG A 328 13.40 1.97 -8.28
N PRO A 329 13.02 2.54 -9.43
CA PRO A 329 13.42 2.00 -10.72
C PRO A 329 14.92 2.11 -10.92
N GLY A 330 15.47 1.18 -11.70
CA GLY A 330 16.82 1.20 -12.22
C GLY A 330 16.88 1.81 -13.63
N ASP A 331 17.73 1.23 -14.46
CA ASP A 331 18.05 1.72 -15.79
C ASP A 331 17.89 0.67 -16.91
N THR A 332 17.36 -0.52 -16.58
CA THR A 332 17.31 -1.66 -17.51
C THR A 332 15.91 -1.77 -18.13
N SER A 333 15.82 -1.61 -19.44
CA SER A 333 14.55 -1.80 -20.17
C SER A 333 14.08 -3.27 -20.15
N ASP A 334 12.78 -3.49 -20.38
CA ASP A 334 12.20 -4.85 -20.42
C ASP A 334 12.89 -5.72 -21.51
N GLU A 335 13.24 -5.14 -22.67
CA GLU A 335 13.92 -5.85 -23.77
C GLU A 335 15.35 -6.25 -23.36
N GLU A 336 16.08 -5.31 -22.77
CA GLU A 336 17.44 -5.56 -22.28
C GLU A 336 17.42 -6.60 -21.14
N MET A 337 16.39 -6.58 -20.28
CA MET A 337 16.23 -7.55 -19.21
C MET A 337 16.04 -8.97 -19.75
N LEU A 338 15.21 -9.14 -20.78
CA LEU A 338 15.04 -10.43 -21.46
C LEU A 338 16.33 -10.91 -22.14
N ALA A 339 17.06 -10.00 -22.80
CA ALA A 339 18.34 -10.33 -23.41
C ALA A 339 19.38 -10.76 -22.36
N ARG A 340 19.43 -10.07 -21.21
CA ARG A 340 20.31 -10.42 -20.07
C ARG A 340 19.90 -11.74 -19.39
N LEU A 341 18.59 -12.05 -19.35
CA LEU A 341 18.11 -13.33 -18.81
C LEU A 341 18.70 -14.51 -19.60
N GLY A 342 18.68 -14.42 -20.95
CA GLY A 342 19.10 -15.54 -21.82
C GLY A 342 18.16 -16.73 -21.66
N ASP A 343 18.50 -17.65 -20.73
CA ASP A 343 17.70 -18.81 -20.39
C ASP A 343 17.17 -18.69 -18.97
N GLY A 344 15.88 -18.96 -18.77
CA GLY A 344 15.24 -18.87 -17.45
C GLY A 344 13.74 -18.71 -17.51
N LEU A 345 13.19 -18.06 -16.49
CA LEU A 345 11.75 -17.82 -16.34
C LEU A 345 11.43 -16.32 -16.36
N TYR A 346 10.39 -15.95 -17.08
CA TYR A 346 9.71 -14.68 -16.90
C TYR A 346 8.44 -14.92 -16.07
N VAL A 347 8.50 -14.64 -14.78
CA VAL A 347 7.37 -14.79 -13.84
C VAL A 347 6.50 -13.55 -13.98
N PHE A 348 5.30 -13.72 -14.53
CA PHE A 348 4.41 -12.61 -14.87
C PHE A 348 3.18 -12.51 -13.97
N ASP A 349 2.87 -13.56 -13.19
CA ASP A 349 1.69 -13.62 -12.34
C ASP A 349 2.01 -14.34 -11.04
N ALA A 350 1.40 -13.90 -9.93
CA ALA A 350 1.55 -14.48 -8.60
C ALA A 350 0.24 -14.33 -7.82
N PHE A 351 -0.03 -15.26 -6.90
CA PHE A 351 -1.30 -15.36 -6.20
C PHE A 351 -1.06 -15.44 -4.69
N ASP A 352 -2.14 -15.22 -3.91
CA ASP A 352 -2.16 -15.33 -2.44
C ASP A 352 -1.20 -14.36 -1.72
N GLN A 353 -1.14 -13.13 -2.20
CA GLN A 353 -0.24 -12.07 -1.71
C GLN A 353 -0.36 -11.77 -0.21
N PHE A 354 -1.47 -12.14 0.44
CA PHE A 354 -1.70 -11.82 1.85
C PHE A 354 -1.05 -12.81 2.82
N HIS A 355 -0.76 -14.02 2.36
CA HIS A 355 -0.17 -15.08 3.18
C HIS A 355 1.24 -15.46 2.73
N ALA A 356 1.65 -14.99 1.57
CA ALA A 356 2.85 -15.48 0.90
C ALA A 356 4.16 -15.08 1.58
N VAL A 357 4.23 -13.92 2.26
CA VAL A 357 5.44 -13.45 2.96
C VAL A 357 5.26 -13.51 4.48
N ASN A 358 6.11 -14.26 5.13
CA ASN A 358 6.20 -14.27 6.60
C ASN A 358 7.09 -13.10 7.07
N SER A 359 6.50 -12.08 7.66
CA SER A 359 7.19 -10.87 8.09
C SER A 359 8.20 -11.08 9.24
N ALA A 360 8.07 -12.16 10.02
CA ALA A 360 8.99 -12.44 11.12
C ALA A 360 10.27 -13.15 10.66
N SER A 361 10.15 -14.07 9.68
CA SER A 361 11.29 -14.85 9.16
C SER A 361 11.80 -14.35 7.81
N GLY A 362 11.02 -13.60 7.06
CA GLY A 362 11.29 -13.21 5.68
C GLY A 362 11.10 -14.33 4.67
N GLN A 363 10.64 -15.52 5.08
CA GLN A 363 10.35 -16.61 4.15
C GLN A 363 9.11 -16.30 3.31
N PHE A 364 9.11 -16.77 2.07
CA PHE A 364 7.97 -16.66 1.20
C PHE A 364 7.65 -17.94 0.44
N SER A 365 6.39 -18.08 0.05
CA SER A 365 5.90 -19.12 -0.83
C SER A 365 4.75 -18.57 -1.67
N PHE A 366 4.96 -18.39 -2.98
CA PHE A 366 3.99 -17.81 -3.90
C PHE A 366 3.59 -18.78 -4.99
N PRO A 367 2.33 -19.20 -5.09
CA PRO A 367 1.81 -19.77 -6.33
C PRO A 367 1.95 -18.76 -7.47
N CYS A 368 2.43 -19.20 -8.63
CA CYS A 368 2.73 -18.30 -9.72
C CYS A 368 2.57 -18.95 -11.10
N SER A 369 2.61 -18.10 -12.13
CA SER A 369 2.71 -18.49 -13.53
C SER A 369 3.92 -17.81 -14.18
N ALA A 370 4.57 -18.51 -15.08
CA ALA A 370 5.76 -18.01 -15.75
C ALA A 370 5.75 -18.35 -17.25
N VAL A 371 6.61 -17.68 -18.00
CA VAL A 371 6.98 -18.04 -19.36
C VAL A 371 8.39 -18.60 -19.31
N LEU A 372 8.62 -19.78 -19.92
CA LEU A 372 9.97 -20.28 -20.18
C LEU A 372 10.61 -19.41 -21.28
N VAL A 373 11.82 -18.95 -21.00
CA VAL A 373 12.64 -18.16 -21.93
C VAL A 373 13.89 -18.95 -22.25
N GLU A 374 14.24 -19.08 -23.54
CA GLU A 374 15.48 -19.69 -24.06
C GLU A 374 16.05 -18.78 -25.14
N ASP A 375 17.34 -18.50 -25.07
CA ASP A 375 18.04 -17.56 -25.97
C ASP A 375 17.34 -16.17 -26.00
N GLY A 376 16.84 -15.69 -24.87
CA GLY A 376 16.11 -14.43 -24.74
C GLY A 376 14.72 -14.42 -25.42
N LYS A 377 14.19 -15.57 -25.81
CA LYS A 377 12.90 -15.70 -26.51
C LYS A 377 11.90 -16.51 -25.68
N ARG A 378 10.67 -16.02 -25.61
CA ARG A 378 9.56 -16.70 -24.95
C ARG A 378 9.17 -17.96 -25.73
N LYS A 379 9.05 -19.09 -25.03
CA LYS A 379 8.77 -20.41 -25.62
C LYS A 379 7.38 -20.96 -25.30
N GLY A 380 6.95 -20.85 -24.05
CA GLY A 380 5.66 -21.36 -23.62
C GLY A 380 5.33 -20.94 -22.21
N VAL A 381 4.05 -21.03 -21.86
CA VAL A 381 3.55 -20.69 -20.52
C VAL A 381 3.63 -21.90 -19.60
N VAL A 382 4.09 -21.67 -18.40
CA VAL A 382 4.14 -22.67 -17.32
C VAL A 382 3.19 -22.20 -16.20
N ARG A 383 2.23 -23.05 -15.86
CA ARG A 383 1.26 -22.82 -14.79
C ARG A 383 1.47 -23.80 -13.65
N GLY A 384 0.82 -23.55 -12.50
CA GLY A 384 0.93 -24.45 -11.35
C GLY A 384 2.32 -24.48 -10.72
N LEU A 385 3.05 -23.38 -10.83
CA LEU A 385 4.33 -23.19 -10.15
C LEU A 385 4.13 -22.60 -8.76
N THR A 386 5.09 -22.88 -7.86
CA THR A 386 5.22 -22.18 -6.58
C THR A 386 6.65 -21.69 -6.42
N MET A 387 6.83 -20.39 -6.28
CA MET A 387 8.11 -19.77 -5.92
C MET A 387 8.34 -19.88 -4.41
N ASN A 388 9.52 -20.31 -3.99
CA ASN A 388 9.87 -20.45 -2.59
C ASN A 388 11.23 -19.79 -2.31
N GLY A 389 11.39 -19.22 -1.11
CA GLY A 389 12.66 -18.62 -0.72
C GLY A 389 12.58 -17.71 0.49
N SER A 390 13.61 -16.88 0.65
CA SER A 390 13.61 -15.78 1.61
C SER A 390 13.75 -14.43 0.90
N MET A 391 13.14 -13.40 1.48
CA MET A 391 13.25 -12.03 0.96
C MET A 391 14.70 -11.53 0.97
N GLY A 392 15.49 -11.93 1.97
CA GLY A 392 16.92 -11.58 2.01
C GLY A 392 17.71 -12.18 0.84
N ASP A 393 17.52 -13.47 0.56
CA ASP A 393 18.18 -14.13 -0.58
C ASP A 393 17.69 -13.55 -1.91
N LEU A 394 16.38 -13.33 -2.05
CA LEU A 394 15.80 -12.73 -3.24
C LEU A 394 16.44 -11.36 -3.55
N LEU A 395 16.47 -10.47 -2.56
CA LEU A 395 17.01 -9.13 -2.72
C LEU A 395 18.53 -9.11 -2.95
N MET A 396 19.27 -10.03 -2.33
CA MET A 396 20.71 -10.20 -2.57
C MET A 396 21.01 -10.72 -3.99
N ASN A 397 20.10 -11.48 -4.57
CA ASN A 397 20.25 -12.08 -5.90
C ASN A 397 19.83 -11.16 -7.05
N VAL A 398 19.39 -9.92 -6.80
CA VAL A 398 19.00 -8.97 -7.84
C VAL A 398 20.23 -8.58 -8.68
N GLU A 399 20.16 -8.86 -9.99
CA GLU A 399 21.19 -8.53 -10.99
C GLU A 399 20.89 -7.25 -11.77
N ALA A 400 19.60 -6.99 -12.01
CA ALA A 400 19.14 -5.80 -12.70
C ALA A 400 17.77 -5.36 -12.15
N VAL A 401 17.51 -4.06 -12.23
CA VAL A 401 16.26 -3.43 -11.84
C VAL A 401 15.72 -2.68 -13.04
N GLY A 402 14.45 -2.89 -13.36
CA GLY A 402 13.77 -2.28 -14.48
C GLY A 402 13.63 -0.77 -14.36
N ASP A 403 13.51 -0.09 -15.48
CA ASP A 403 13.38 1.37 -15.58
C ASP A 403 11.94 1.88 -15.41
N ARG A 404 10.93 0.98 -15.43
CA ARG A 404 9.51 1.33 -15.38
C ARG A 404 8.86 0.88 -14.08
N LEU A 405 8.23 1.83 -13.38
CA LEU A 405 7.40 1.54 -12.21
C LEU A 405 5.99 1.13 -12.64
N SER A 406 5.45 0.13 -11.97
CA SER A 406 4.03 -0.16 -11.94
C SER A 406 3.49 0.07 -10.54
N TYR A 407 2.34 0.69 -10.45
CA TYR A 407 1.66 1.01 -9.20
C TYR A 407 0.55 -0.01 -8.97
N MET A 408 0.45 -0.50 -7.75
CA MET A 408 -0.67 -1.34 -7.34
C MET A 408 -1.42 -0.62 -6.22
N PRO A 409 -2.51 0.09 -6.57
CA PRO A 409 -3.42 0.58 -5.56
C PRO A 409 -4.07 -0.62 -4.89
N LEU A 410 -4.05 -0.63 -3.57
CA LEU A 410 -4.61 -1.74 -2.84
C LEU A 410 -6.11 -1.67 -2.82
N LEU A 411 -6.70 -2.62 -3.49
CA LEU A 411 -8.12 -2.91 -3.46
C LEU A 411 -8.59 -3.13 -2.02
N MET A 412 -9.69 -2.51 -1.65
CA MET A 412 -10.41 -2.69 -0.39
C MET A 412 -9.72 -2.14 0.88
N HIS A 413 -10.14 -0.99 1.36
CA HIS A 413 -9.87 -0.41 2.69
C HIS A 413 -8.43 0.00 3.03
N TYR A 414 -7.47 -0.18 2.12
CA TYR A 414 -6.08 0.14 2.40
C TYR A 414 -5.80 1.63 2.29
N THR A 415 -4.91 2.06 3.15
CA THR A 415 -4.45 3.45 3.26
C THR A 415 -3.05 3.63 2.71
N TYR A 416 -2.55 2.68 1.93
CA TYR A 416 -1.21 2.73 1.34
C TYR A 416 -1.19 2.17 -0.09
N GLN A 417 -0.10 2.41 -0.78
CA GLN A 417 0.17 1.96 -2.15
C GLN A 417 1.55 1.31 -2.22
N VAL A 418 1.72 0.35 -3.12
CA VAL A 418 3.02 -0.23 -3.44
C VAL A 418 3.37 0.06 -4.89
N ALA A 419 4.65 0.27 -5.17
CA ALA A 419 5.14 0.49 -6.51
C ALA A 419 6.50 -0.18 -6.71
N SER A 420 6.65 -0.92 -7.80
CA SER A 420 7.88 -1.65 -8.09
C SER A 420 8.18 -1.71 -9.58
N PRO A 421 9.46 -1.71 -9.96
CA PRO A 421 9.92 -2.14 -11.26
C PRO A 421 9.98 -3.68 -11.32
N ALA A 422 10.17 -4.24 -12.51
CA ALA A 422 10.59 -5.61 -12.69
C ALA A 422 12.03 -5.80 -12.18
N VAL A 423 12.40 -7.04 -11.78
CA VAL A 423 13.76 -7.36 -11.38
C VAL A 423 14.25 -8.65 -12.06
N LEU A 424 15.50 -8.67 -12.47
CA LEU A 424 16.22 -9.89 -12.86
C LEU A 424 16.97 -10.44 -11.65
N VAL A 425 16.74 -11.69 -11.32
CA VAL A 425 17.41 -12.40 -10.20
C VAL A 425 18.23 -13.57 -10.69
N LYS A 426 19.37 -13.80 -10.04
CA LYS A 426 20.30 -14.91 -10.35
C LYS A 426 19.66 -16.27 -10.19
N SER A 427 18.80 -16.39 -9.19
CA SER A 427 18.20 -17.68 -8.85
C SER A 427 16.93 -17.49 -8.04
N ILE A 428 15.90 -18.23 -8.40
CA ILE A 428 14.69 -18.44 -7.60
C ILE A 428 14.34 -19.92 -7.63
N ASN A 429 13.99 -20.47 -6.46
CA ASN A 429 13.50 -21.85 -6.40
C ASN A 429 12.04 -21.91 -6.80
N VAL A 430 11.71 -22.81 -7.73
CA VAL A 430 10.34 -23.10 -8.12
C VAL A 430 10.03 -24.58 -7.95
N THR A 431 8.83 -24.88 -7.45
CA THR A 431 8.26 -26.21 -7.41
C THR A 431 7.16 -26.29 -8.47
N SER A 432 7.22 -27.29 -9.32
CA SER A 432 6.17 -27.59 -10.30
C SER A 432 5.24 -28.65 -9.74
N SER A 433 3.94 -28.50 -9.98
CA SER A 433 2.90 -29.45 -9.60
C SER A 433 2.70 -30.59 -10.63
N VAL A 434 3.51 -30.59 -11.69
CA VAL A 434 3.43 -31.57 -12.79
C VAL A 434 4.63 -32.50 -12.77
#